data_480d1921cb53f7d5cfc3de35ffaf4657
#
_entry.id   480d1921cb53f7d5cfc3de35ffaf4657
#
_cell.length_a   1.000
_cell.length_b   1.000
_cell.length_c   1.000
_cell.angle_alpha   90.00
_cell.angle_beta   90.00
_cell.angle_gamma   90.00
#
_symmetry.space_group_name_H-M   'P 1'
#
loop_
_entity.id
_entity.type
_entity.pdbx_description
1 polymer ?
#
loop_
_entity_poly.entity_id
_entity_poly.type
_entity_poly.pdbx_seq_one_letter_code
_entity_poly.pdbx_strand_id
1 'polypeptide(L)'
;MIDIFHDFYRGKRVLVTGHTGFKGSWLSIWLHELGAEVIGVAQDPFTERDNFVLSGIGQRVKADIRADIRDGERIKEIFRQYQPEIVFHLAAQPLVRLSYDIPVETYQTNVMGTIHILEAIRFTDSVKVGVMITTDKCYENREQIWGYRENEPMGGYDPYSSSKGAAEIAIASWRRSFFQPGAYEKHGKSIASVRAGNVIGGGDWALDRIIPDCIKALEAGKPIEIRSPKAIRPWQHVLEPLSGYMLLAQKMWNEPVKYCEGWNFGPKAESITNVWDVASMVIENYGSGELKDLSAPDALHEAKLLMLDISKAKFQLGWEPRMNIDECIQLVVDWYKRYKEEDVYGLCLEEINKFIG
;
A
#
# COMPACT_ATOMS: atom_id res chain seq x y z
N MET A 1 10.04 -16.55 -13.09
CA MET A 1 9.47 -15.18 -13.06
C MET A 1 10.28 -14.28 -13.97
N ILE A 2 9.64 -13.47 -14.81
CA ILE A 2 10.31 -12.41 -15.57
C ILE A 2 10.73 -11.33 -14.58
N ASP A 3 12.01 -10.95 -14.55
CA ASP A 3 12.51 -9.90 -13.66
C ASP A 3 12.51 -8.54 -14.39
N ILE A 4 11.45 -7.74 -14.18
CA ILE A 4 11.33 -6.40 -14.75
C ILE A 4 12.28 -5.37 -14.10
N PHE A 5 13.00 -5.75 -13.04
CA PHE A 5 13.95 -4.91 -12.32
C PHE A 5 15.42 -5.29 -12.61
N HIS A 6 15.66 -6.22 -13.56
CA HIS A 6 17.01 -6.58 -14.04
C HIS A 6 17.98 -6.94 -12.90
N ASP A 7 17.65 -7.92 -12.08
CA ASP A 7 18.41 -8.40 -10.92
C ASP A 7 18.73 -7.35 -9.83
N PHE A 8 18.08 -6.18 -9.90
CA PHE A 8 18.36 -5.08 -8.96
C PHE A 8 18.18 -5.49 -7.50
N TYR A 9 17.14 -6.27 -7.18
CA TYR A 9 16.82 -6.67 -5.80
C TYR A 9 17.64 -7.85 -5.29
N ARG A 10 18.27 -8.61 -6.17
CA ARG A 10 19.02 -9.81 -5.81
C ARG A 10 20.11 -9.53 -4.77
N GLY A 11 20.05 -10.22 -3.62
CA GLY A 11 20.99 -10.10 -2.51
C GLY A 11 20.91 -8.79 -1.71
N LYS A 12 19.98 -7.86 -2.02
CA LYS A 12 19.78 -6.64 -1.22
C LYS A 12 18.98 -6.94 0.04
N ARG A 13 19.41 -6.33 1.14
CA ARG A 13 18.68 -6.36 2.41
C ARG A 13 17.57 -5.32 2.37
N VAL A 14 16.32 -5.81 2.27
CA VAL A 14 15.13 -4.98 2.14
C VAL A 14 14.27 -5.11 3.39
N LEU A 15 14.11 -4.03 4.14
CA LEU A 15 13.22 -4.00 5.30
C LEU A 15 11.83 -3.54 4.88
N VAL A 16 10.82 -4.35 5.24
CA VAL A 16 9.42 -4.09 4.96
C VAL A 16 8.66 -3.98 6.29
N THR A 17 8.22 -2.78 6.66
CA THR A 17 7.32 -2.65 7.81
C THR A 17 5.89 -2.92 7.39
N GLY A 18 5.11 -3.57 8.26
CA GLY A 18 3.73 -3.96 7.93
C GLY A 18 3.66 -5.15 6.97
N HIS A 19 4.67 -6.01 6.94
CA HIS A 19 4.76 -7.18 6.06
C HIS A 19 3.70 -8.25 6.35
N THR A 20 3.08 -8.26 7.53
CA THR A 20 1.95 -9.13 7.85
C THR A 20 0.62 -8.66 7.27
N GLY A 21 0.53 -7.37 6.92
CA GLY A 21 -0.66 -6.79 6.31
C GLY A 21 -0.80 -7.13 4.82
N PHE A 22 -1.96 -6.81 4.25
CA PHE A 22 -2.32 -7.11 2.88
C PHE A 22 -1.23 -6.70 1.86
N LYS A 23 -0.94 -5.40 1.70
CA LYS A 23 0.07 -4.94 0.73
C LYS A 23 1.49 -5.41 1.07
N GLY A 24 1.80 -5.48 2.37
CA GLY A 24 3.12 -5.88 2.84
C GLY A 24 3.44 -7.34 2.54
N SER A 25 2.46 -8.24 2.64
CA SER A 25 2.66 -9.65 2.30
C SER A 25 2.91 -9.85 0.80
N TRP A 26 2.12 -9.20 -0.07
CA TRP A 26 2.35 -9.21 -1.52
C TRP A 26 3.72 -8.65 -1.91
N LEU A 27 4.12 -7.52 -1.31
CA LEU A 27 5.46 -6.95 -1.55
C LEU A 27 6.57 -7.90 -1.10
N SER A 28 6.40 -8.55 0.05
CA SER A 28 7.39 -9.49 0.59
C SER A 28 7.54 -10.72 -0.29
N ILE A 29 6.43 -11.26 -0.84
CA ILE A 29 6.44 -12.35 -1.81
C ILE A 29 7.22 -11.94 -3.05
N TRP A 30 6.89 -10.81 -3.65
CA TRP A 30 7.54 -10.35 -4.88
C TRP A 30 9.03 -10.08 -4.69
N LEU A 31 9.41 -9.38 -3.62
CA LEU A 31 10.82 -9.14 -3.28
C LEU A 31 11.59 -10.43 -3.03
N HIS A 32 10.99 -11.40 -2.33
CA HIS A 32 11.60 -12.72 -2.09
C HIS A 32 11.90 -13.43 -3.42
N GLU A 33 10.94 -13.46 -4.34
CA GLU A 33 11.11 -14.08 -5.67
C GLU A 33 12.17 -13.38 -6.54
N LEU A 34 12.38 -12.08 -6.32
CA LEU A 34 13.46 -11.32 -6.96
C LEU A 34 14.82 -11.54 -6.28
N GLY A 35 14.89 -12.41 -5.28
CA GLY A 35 16.12 -12.77 -4.57
C GLY A 35 16.59 -11.75 -3.54
N ALA A 36 15.71 -10.86 -3.05
CA ALA A 36 16.02 -9.97 -1.94
C ALA A 36 16.08 -10.71 -0.61
N GLU A 37 16.95 -10.26 0.30
CA GLU A 37 16.93 -10.64 1.72
C GLU A 37 15.89 -9.80 2.45
N VAL A 38 14.64 -10.28 2.50
CA VAL A 38 13.52 -9.53 3.09
C VAL A 38 13.54 -9.63 4.60
N ILE A 39 13.51 -8.48 5.29
CA ILE A 39 13.38 -8.35 6.74
C ILE A 39 12.02 -7.74 7.02
N GLY A 40 11.08 -8.56 7.49
CA GLY A 40 9.73 -8.14 7.84
C GLY A 40 9.63 -7.65 9.28
N VAL A 41 8.98 -6.51 9.50
CA VAL A 41 8.73 -5.92 10.83
C VAL A 41 7.27 -5.50 10.93
N ALA A 42 6.47 -6.15 11.77
CA ALA A 42 5.06 -5.82 11.97
C ALA A 42 4.51 -6.41 13.27
N GLN A 43 3.30 -6.02 13.64
CA GLN A 43 2.49 -6.74 14.60
C GLN A 43 1.98 -8.07 14.01
N ASP A 44 1.29 -8.87 14.82
CA ASP A 44 0.67 -10.11 14.33
C ASP A 44 -0.35 -9.84 13.22
N PRO A 45 -0.57 -10.78 12.30
CA PRO A 45 -1.65 -10.69 11.31
C PRO A 45 -3.00 -10.59 12.00
N PHE A 46 -3.97 -9.91 11.38
CA PHE A 46 -5.30 -9.71 11.96
C PHE A 46 -6.14 -10.98 11.98
N THR A 47 -6.00 -11.84 10.97
CA THR A 47 -6.77 -13.07 10.84
C THR A 47 -5.91 -14.21 10.29
N GLU A 48 -6.32 -15.45 10.57
CA GLU A 48 -5.73 -16.66 9.98
C GLU A 48 -5.94 -16.75 8.45
N ARG A 49 -6.82 -15.91 7.90
CA ARG A 49 -7.13 -15.84 6.47
C ARG A 49 -6.29 -14.82 5.71
N ASP A 50 -5.51 -14.00 6.41
CA ASP A 50 -4.67 -12.97 5.78
C ASP A 50 -3.67 -13.62 4.82
N ASN A 51 -3.39 -12.94 3.68
CA ASN A 51 -2.46 -13.43 2.68
C ASN A 51 -1.08 -13.80 3.27
N PHE A 52 -0.63 -13.08 4.28
CA PHE A 52 0.61 -13.38 4.99
C PHE A 52 0.61 -14.79 5.60
N VAL A 53 -0.51 -15.17 6.25
CA VAL A 53 -0.65 -16.49 6.90
C VAL A 53 -0.79 -17.58 5.86
N LEU A 54 -1.73 -17.41 4.93
CA LEU A 54 -2.07 -18.44 3.93
C LEU A 54 -0.93 -18.72 2.94
N SER A 55 -0.15 -17.70 2.56
CA SER A 55 0.99 -17.88 1.67
C SER A 55 2.23 -18.46 2.37
N GLY A 56 2.27 -18.40 3.70
CA GLY A 56 3.43 -18.84 4.47
C GLY A 56 4.72 -18.02 4.20
N ILE A 57 4.58 -16.79 3.69
CA ILE A 57 5.73 -15.95 3.34
C ILE A 57 6.64 -15.67 4.56
N GLY A 58 6.10 -15.62 5.77
CA GLY A 58 6.87 -15.42 6.99
C GLY A 58 7.97 -16.46 7.20
N GLN A 59 7.79 -17.69 6.68
CA GLN A 59 8.78 -18.75 6.76
C GLN A 59 9.86 -18.67 5.65
N ARG A 60 9.65 -17.83 4.64
CA ARG A 60 10.51 -17.70 3.46
C ARG A 60 11.42 -16.46 3.52
N VAL A 61 11.01 -15.45 4.26
CA VAL A 61 11.77 -14.20 4.42
C VAL A 61 13.00 -14.41 5.30
N LYS A 62 14.01 -13.55 5.18
CA LYS A 62 15.24 -13.58 5.98
C LYS A 62 14.98 -13.45 7.48
N ALA A 63 14.03 -12.62 7.85
CA ALA A 63 13.58 -12.43 9.23
C ALA A 63 12.11 -12.00 9.26
N ASP A 64 11.33 -12.62 10.14
CA ASP A 64 9.95 -12.28 10.46
C ASP A 64 9.90 -11.81 11.91
N ILE A 65 9.80 -10.48 12.12
CA ILE A 65 9.96 -9.83 13.42
C ILE A 65 8.64 -9.22 13.86
N ARG A 66 8.14 -9.64 15.04
CA ARG A 66 7.00 -9.01 15.69
C ARG A 66 7.47 -7.81 16.48
N ALA A 67 7.07 -6.61 16.03
CA ALA A 67 7.37 -5.36 16.72
C ALA A 67 6.33 -4.29 16.36
N ASP A 68 6.17 -3.34 17.27
CA ASP A 68 5.34 -2.15 17.07
C ASP A 68 6.23 -0.98 16.63
N ILE A 69 5.87 -0.30 15.55
CA ILE A 69 6.61 0.88 15.06
C ILE A 69 6.53 2.07 16.03
N ARG A 70 5.62 2.05 17.01
CA ARG A 70 5.55 3.04 18.09
C ARG A 70 6.70 2.91 19.08
N ASP A 71 7.34 1.74 19.16
CA ASP A 71 8.55 1.52 19.95
C ASP A 71 9.81 1.90 19.16
N GLY A 72 10.18 3.17 19.22
CA GLY A 72 11.31 3.71 18.47
C GLY A 72 12.66 3.09 18.84
N GLU A 73 12.86 2.65 20.10
CA GLU A 73 14.12 2.01 20.49
C GLU A 73 14.21 0.59 19.90
N ARG A 74 13.12 -0.16 19.94
CA ARG A 74 13.05 -1.48 19.30
C ARG A 74 13.29 -1.40 17.79
N ILE A 75 12.73 -0.38 17.12
CA ILE A 75 12.99 -0.14 15.70
C ILE A 75 14.47 0.14 15.43
N LYS A 76 15.12 0.99 16.23
CA LYS A 76 16.56 1.25 16.09
C LYS A 76 17.41 0.00 16.30
N GLU A 77 17.06 -0.87 17.26
CA GLU A 77 17.73 -2.16 17.47
C GLU A 77 17.64 -3.05 16.23
N ILE A 78 16.45 -3.19 15.64
CA ILE A 78 16.22 -3.97 14.42
C ILE A 78 17.08 -3.44 13.27
N PHE A 79 17.11 -2.13 13.06
CA PHE A 79 17.94 -1.53 12.02
C PHE A 79 19.43 -1.76 12.24
N ARG A 80 19.91 -1.66 13.50
CA ARG A 80 21.30 -1.96 13.85
C ARG A 80 21.66 -3.43 13.64
N GLN A 81 20.75 -4.35 13.93
CA GLN A 81 20.95 -5.78 13.79
C GLN A 81 20.99 -6.22 12.32
N TYR A 82 20.05 -5.75 11.51
CA TYR A 82 19.84 -6.25 10.15
C TYR A 82 20.48 -5.39 9.06
N GLN A 83 20.87 -4.16 9.38
CA GLN A 83 21.56 -3.25 8.45
C GLN A 83 20.88 -3.17 7.07
N PRO A 84 19.57 -2.84 6.97
CA PRO A 84 18.87 -2.79 5.69
C PRO A 84 19.49 -1.75 4.75
N GLU A 85 19.38 -1.98 3.44
CA GLU A 85 19.83 -1.07 2.39
C GLU A 85 18.66 -0.29 1.79
N ILE A 86 17.49 -0.95 1.72
CA ILE A 86 16.23 -0.37 1.22
C ILE A 86 15.17 -0.57 2.30
N VAL A 87 14.35 0.45 2.53
CA VAL A 87 13.23 0.41 3.48
C VAL A 87 11.94 0.75 2.76
N PHE A 88 10.96 -0.16 2.83
CA PHE A 88 9.56 0.11 2.47
C PHE A 88 8.73 0.20 3.75
N HIS A 89 8.22 1.38 4.05
CA HIS A 89 7.43 1.62 5.25
C HIS A 89 5.93 1.59 4.96
N LEU A 90 5.29 0.41 5.17
CA LEU A 90 3.86 0.20 4.95
C LEU A 90 3.04 0.12 6.24
N ALA A 91 3.69 -0.10 7.40
CA ALA A 91 3.00 -0.22 8.68
C ALA A 91 2.18 1.03 9.00
N ALA A 92 0.91 0.86 9.30
CA ALA A 92 -0.02 1.93 9.63
C ALA A 92 -1.28 1.36 10.30
N GLN A 93 -2.03 2.19 11.02
CA GLN A 93 -3.45 1.97 11.27
C GLN A 93 -4.21 2.45 10.02
N PRO A 94 -4.79 1.55 9.17
CA PRO A 94 -5.28 1.93 7.83
C PRO A 94 -6.79 2.15 7.75
N LEU A 95 -7.55 1.95 8.85
CA LEU A 95 -9.01 1.92 8.84
C LEU A 95 -9.60 3.28 9.25
N VAL A 96 -10.34 3.90 8.33
CA VAL A 96 -10.98 5.20 8.57
C VAL A 96 -11.95 5.13 9.75
N ARG A 97 -12.86 4.16 9.78
CA ARG A 97 -13.86 4.06 10.85
C ARG A 97 -13.23 3.84 12.21
N LEU A 98 -12.31 2.89 12.31
CA LEU A 98 -11.57 2.64 13.55
C LEU A 98 -10.84 3.89 14.06
N SER A 99 -10.39 4.78 13.16
CA SER A 99 -9.70 6.00 13.58
C SER A 99 -10.55 6.97 14.38
N TYR A 100 -11.89 6.90 14.25
CA TYR A 100 -12.79 7.68 15.11
C TYR A 100 -12.86 7.13 16.53
N ASP A 101 -12.69 5.82 16.69
CA ASP A 101 -12.73 5.17 18.01
C ASP A 101 -11.37 5.28 18.74
N ILE A 102 -10.25 5.25 17.97
CA ILE A 102 -8.90 5.27 18.52
C ILE A 102 -8.04 6.39 17.88
N PRO A 103 -8.46 7.67 17.93
CA PRO A 103 -7.77 8.74 17.22
C PRO A 103 -6.33 8.94 17.69
N VAL A 104 -6.07 8.91 18.98
CA VAL A 104 -4.73 9.09 19.55
C VAL A 104 -3.78 8.00 19.08
N GLU A 105 -4.20 6.75 19.15
CA GLU A 105 -3.40 5.61 18.68
C GLU A 105 -3.15 5.65 17.17
N THR A 106 -4.14 6.12 16.39
CA THR A 106 -3.99 6.35 14.96
C THR A 106 -2.85 7.33 14.66
N TYR A 107 -2.78 8.45 15.37
CA TYR A 107 -1.67 9.42 15.22
C TYR A 107 -0.34 8.87 15.72
N GLN A 108 -0.33 8.18 16.85
CA GLN A 108 0.88 7.55 17.38
C GLN A 108 1.47 6.54 16.38
N THR A 109 0.62 5.75 15.75
CA THR A 109 1.04 4.77 14.75
C THR A 109 1.46 5.45 13.45
N ASN A 110 0.60 6.29 12.87
CA ASN A 110 0.78 6.79 11.52
C ASN A 110 1.81 7.92 11.44
N VAL A 111 1.89 8.77 12.46
CA VAL A 111 2.82 9.91 12.49
C VAL A 111 4.08 9.55 13.26
N MET A 112 3.95 9.19 14.54
CA MET A 112 5.13 8.92 15.36
C MET A 112 5.85 7.65 14.89
N GLY A 113 5.12 6.60 14.52
CA GLY A 113 5.72 5.41 13.93
C GLY A 113 6.52 5.73 12.67
N THR A 114 5.99 6.57 11.76
CA THR A 114 6.75 7.03 10.58
C THR A 114 8.00 7.82 10.98
N ILE A 115 7.92 8.68 11.99
CA ILE A 115 9.09 9.43 12.51
C ILE A 115 10.13 8.46 13.08
N HIS A 116 9.74 7.43 13.82
CA HIS A 116 10.67 6.43 14.35
C HIS A 116 11.43 5.70 13.22
N ILE A 117 10.74 5.35 12.13
CA ILE A 117 11.39 4.76 10.95
C ILE A 117 12.36 5.74 10.29
N LEU A 118 11.96 7.00 10.11
CA LEU A 118 12.84 8.04 9.55
C LEU A 118 14.09 8.27 10.42
N GLU A 119 13.97 8.27 11.75
CA GLU A 119 15.11 8.36 12.67
C GLU A 119 15.99 7.10 12.63
N ALA A 120 15.40 5.91 12.52
CA ALA A 120 16.17 4.68 12.34
C ALA A 120 16.97 4.72 11.03
N ILE A 121 16.37 5.16 9.94
CA ILE A 121 17.05 5.39 8.65
C ILE A 121 18.21 6.38 8.83
N ARG A 122 17.96 7.48 9.55
CA ARG A 122 18.95 8.55 9.75
C ARG A 122 20.23 8.04 10.40
N PHE A 123 20.11 7.15 11.38
CA PHE A 123 21.22 6.63 12.16
C PHE A 123 21.74 5.26 11.71
N THR A 124 21.35 4.78 10.53
CA THR A 124 21.81 3.50 9.98
C THR A 124 22.51 3.74 8.64
N ASP A 125 23.82 3.59 8.63
CA ASP A 125 24.66 3.93 7.46
C ASP A 125 24.39 3.07 6.23
N SER A 126 23.99 1.81 6.42
CA SER A 126 23.67 0.91 5.30
C SER A 126 22.45 1.33 4.50
N VAL A 127 21.50 2.08 5.08
CA VAL A 127 20.29 2.50 4.38
C VAL A 127 20.62 3.57 3.33
N LYS A 128 20.27 3.27 2.08
CA LYS A 128 20.40 4.20 0.94
C LYS A 128 19.05 4.75 0.47
N VAL A 129 18.01 3.93 0.55
CA VAL A 129 16.68 4.27 0.03
C VAL A 129 15.61 4.00 1.06
N GLY A 130 14.73 4.99 1.27
CA GLY A 130 13.50 4.85 2.04
C GLY A 130 12.27 5.29 1.25
N VAL A 131 11.31 4.38 1.08
CA VAL A 131 10.01 4.63 0.44
C VAL A 131 8.95 4.58 1.53
N MET A 132 8.33 5.73 1.80
CA MET A 132 7.31 5.91 2.85
C MET A 132 5.91 5.84 2.22
N ILE A 133 5.14 4.82 2.55
CA ILE A 133 3.83 4.59 1.97
C ILE A 133 2.74 5.33 2.76
N THR A 134 2.06 6.25 2.09
CA THR A 134 0.93 6.98 2.62
C THR A 134 -0.37 6.61 1.88
N THR A 135 -1.20 7.57 1.50
CA THR A 135 -2.51 7.35 0.88
C THR A 135 -2.92 8.55 0.03
N ASP A 136 -3.85 8.37 -0.88
CA ASP A 136 -4.57 9.43 -1.59
C ASP A 136 -5.36 10.35 -0.62
N LYS A 137 -5.79 9.82 0.53
CA LYS A 137 -6.55 10.56 1.55
C LYS A 137 -5.73 11.57 2.34
N CYS A 138 -4.41 11.68 2.08
CA CYS A 138 -3.55 12.70 2.70
C CYS A 138 -3.77 14.11 2.15
N TYR A 139 -4.45 14.25 1.02
CA TYR A 139 -4.77 15.54 0.44
C TYR A 139 -5.94 16.23 1.12
N GLU A 140 -5.95 17.57 1.09
CA GLU A 140 -7.11 18.39 1.44
C GLU A 140 -8.19 18.16 0.37
N ASN A 141 -9.12 17.23 0.62
CA ASN A 141 -10.10 16.84 -0.38
C ASN A 141 -11.21 17.89 -0.55
N ARG A 142 -11.23 18.52 -1.72
CA ARG A 142 -12.23 19.50 -2.15
C ARG A 142 -13.21 18.93 -3.17
N GLU A 143 -13.22 17.61 -3.34
CA GLU A 143 -14.05 16.88 -4.31
C GLU A 143 -13.94 17.43 -5.74
N GLN A 144 -12.71 17.86 -6.11
CA GLN A 144 -12.45 18.42 -7.46
C GLN A 144 -12.55 17.32 -8.53
N ILE A 145 -12.94 17.73 -9.75
CA ILE A 145 -13.18 16.82 -10.88
C ILE A 145 -11.88 16.31 -11.56
N TRP A 146 -10.74 16.86 -11.21
CA TRP A 146 -9.42 16.41 -11.67
C TRP A 146 -8.65 15.76 -10.54
N GLY A 147 -7.68 14.92 -10.90
CA GLY A 147 -6.83 14.23 -9.93
C GLY A 147 -5.93 15.17 -9.13
N TYR A 148 -5.68 14.85 -7.86
CA TYR A 148 -4.74 15.57 -7.01
C TYR A 148 -3.30 15.33 -7.46
N ARG A 149 -2.53 16.41 -7.56
CA ARG A 149 -1.10 16.40 -7.87
C ARG A 149 -0.25 16.41 -6.61
N GLU A 150 1.00 15.97 -6.73
CA GLU A 150 1.90 15.80 -5.59
C GLU A 150 2.22 17.10 -4.82
N ASN A 151 2.05 18.26 -5.45
CA ASN A 151 2.28 19.58 -4.88
C ASN A 151 1.02 20.24 -4.29
N GLU A 152 -0.13 19.57 -4.29
CA GLU A 152 -1.35 20.09 -3.70
C GLU A 152 -1.35 19.98 -2.17
N PRO A 153 -2.16 20.81 -1.48
CA PRO A 153 -2.17 20.85 -0.01
C PRO A 153 -2.49 19.49 0.63
N MET A 154 -1.76 19.19 1.71
CA MET A 154 -2.08 18.10 2.61
C MET A 154 -3.20 18.49 3.55
N GLY A 155 -4.06 17.53 3.95
CA GLY A 155 -5.17 17.74 4.84
C GLY A 155 -5.70 16.44 5.41
N GLY A 156 -7.01 16.26 5.36
CA GLY A 156 -7.72 15.06 5.79
C GLY A 156 -8.85 15.38 6.75
N TYR A 157 -10.05 14.96 6.39
CA TYR A 157 -11.25 15.25 7.17
C TYR A 157 -11.33 14.40 8.46
N ASP A 158 -11.05 13.12 8.35
CA ASP A 158 -11.11 12.16 9.47
C ASP A 158 -9.72 11.95 10.12
N PRO A 159 -9.65 11.35 11.32
CA PRO A 159 -8.38 11.15 12.02
C PRO A 159 -7.35 10.30 11.25
N TYR A 160 -7.80 9.30 10.47
CA TYR A 160 -6.91 8.52 9.62
C TYR A 160 -6.31 9.38 8.51
N SER A 161 -7.16 10.04 7.72
CA SER A 161 -6.75 10.89 6.58
C SER A 161 -5.81 11.99 7.04
N SER A 162 -6.18 12.69 8.12
CA SER A 162 -5.39 13.74 8.75
C SER A 162 -4.05 13.23 9.29
N SER A 163 -4.00 12.04 9.91
CA SER A 163 -2.75 11.43 10.35
C SER A 163 -1.80 11.11 9.18
N LYS A 164 -2.34 10.70 8.03
CA LYS A 164 -1.55 10.47 6.82
C LYS A 164 -1.05 11.77 6.18
N GLY A 165 -1.86 12.83 6.19
CA GLY A 165 -1.42 14.18 5.81
C GLY A 165 -0.29 14.70 6.71
N ALA A 166 -0.41 14.50 8.02
CA ALA A 166 0.62 14.84 8.99
C ALA A 166 1.92 14.03 8.79
N ALA A 167 1.80 12.73 8.46
CA ALA A 167 2.95 11.89 8.10
C ALA A 167 3.66 12.42 6.84
N GLU A 168 2.93 12.82 5.79
CA GLU A 168 3.52 13.45 4.60
C GLU A 168 4.30 14.72 4.94
N ILE A 169 3.75 15.57 5.82
CA ILE A 169 4.43 16.78 6.30
C ILE A 169 5.71 16.43 7.06
N ALA A 170 5.68 15.40 7.92
CA ALA A 170 6.86 14.91 8.64
C ALA A 170 7.92 14.37 7.66
N ILE A 171 7.53 13.51 6.70
CA ILE A 171 8.44 12.97 5.69
C ILE A 171 9.10 14.10 4.89
N ALA A 172 8.32 15.08 4.45
CA ALA A 172 8.82 16.24 3.72
C ALA A 172 9.76 17.09 4.57
N SER A 173 9.50 17.22 5.88
CA SER A 173 10.39 17.91 6.82
C SER A 173 11.72 17.19 6.99
N TRP A 174 11.71 15.86 7.23
CA TRP A 174 12.95 15.07 7.34
C TRP A 174 13.78 15.11 6.06
N ARG A 175 13.14 15.01 4.89
CA ARG A 175 13.81 15.11 3.58
C ARG A 175 14.52 16.47 3.42
N ARG A 176 13.90 17.57 3.85
CA ARG A 176 14.51 18.91 3.76
C ARG A 176 15.54 19.20 4.83
N SER A 177 15.40 18.61 6.02
CA SER A 177 16.25 18.93 7.18
C SER A 177 17.43 17.98 7.34
N PHE A 178 17.25 16.69 7.11
CA PHE A 178 18.24 15.65 7.40
C PHE A 178 18.68 14.87 6.16
N PHE A 179 17.85 14.80 5.12
CA PHE A 179 18.11 14.08 3.88
C PHE A 179 18.07 15.01 2.67
N GLN A 180 18.58 16.21 2.83
CA GLN A 180 18.52 17.26 1.82
C GLN A 180 19.20 16.81 0.52
N PRO A 181 18.48 16.79 -0.64
CA PRO A 181 19.02 16.28 -1.90
C PRO A 181 20.33 16.94 -2.31
N GLY A 182 20.45 18.27 -2.16
CA GLY A 182 21.67 19.01 -2.46
C GLY A 182 22.88 18.73 -1.54
N ALA A 183 22.67 17.95 -0.47
CA ALA A 183 23.73 17.53 0.45
C ALA A 183 23.86 15.99 0.51
N TYR A 184 23.42 15.29 -0.54
CA TYR A 184 23.41 13.83 -0.60
C TYR A 184 24.75 13.19 -0.20
N GLU A 185 25.86 13.73 -0.67
CA GLU A 185 27.21 13.25 -0.35
C GLU A 185 27.54 13.22 1.15
N LYS A 186 26.82 14.01 1.97
CA LYS A 186 27.02 14.04 3.42
C LYS A 186 26.26 12.95 4.17
N HIS A 187 25.11 12.51 3.66
CA HIS A 187 24.24 11.56 4.37
C HIS A 187 23.98 10.27 3.60
N GLY A 188 24.17 10.24 2.26
CA GLY A 188 24.04 9.06 1.41
C GLY A 188 22.65 8.45 1.35
N LYS A 189 21.57 9.20 1.63
CA LYS A 189 20.21 8.67 1.77
C LYS A 189 19.22 9.39 0.86
N SER A 190 18.34 8.61 0.23
CA SER A 190 17.26 9.09 -0.64
C SER A 190 15.91 8.67 -0.04
N ILE A 191 15.03 9.64 0.21
CA ILE A 191 13.72 9.40 0.87
C ILE A 191 12.60 9.94 0.00
N ALA A 192 11.63 9.09 -0.32
CA ALA A 192 10.41 9.46 -1.03
C ALA A 192 9.16 9.08 -0.25
N SER A 193 8.06 9.78 -0.48
CA SER A 193 6.72 9.34 -0.09
C SER A 193 5.94 8.90 -1.30
N VAL A 194 5.05 7.91 -1.13
CA VAL A 194 4.21 7.38 -2.19
C VAL A 194 2.75 7.32 -1.74
N ARG A 195 1.86 7.74 -2.61
CA ARG A 195 0.42 7.85 -2.37
C ARG A 195 -0.30 6.97 -3.36
N ALA A 196 -1.20 6.14 -2.85
CA ALA A 196 -2.03 5.29 -3.68
C ALA A 196 -3.47 5.31 -3.18
N GLY A 197 -4.41 5.17 -4.11
CA GLY A 197 -5.83 5.09 -3.82
C GLY A 197 -6.28 3.73 -3.33
N ASN A 198 -7.51 3.36 -3.66
CA ASN A 198 -8.14 2.12 -3.25
C ASN A 198 -7.47 0.91 -3.92
N VAL A 199 -6.67 0.20 -3.15
CA VAL A 199 -5.93 -0.98 -3.61
C VAL A 199 -6.71 -2.24 -3.26
N ILE A 200 -6.92 -3.11 -4.24
CA ILE A 200 -7.63 -4.39 -4.12
C ILE A 200 -6.72 -5.55 -4.53
N GLY A 201 -6.98 -6.74 -4.00
CA GLY A 201 -6.20 -7.94 -4.30
C GLY A 201 -6.60 -9.10 -3.41
N GLY A 202 -6.13 -10.28 -3.73
CA GLY A 202 -6.39 -11.47 -2.94
C GLY A 202 -5.80 -11.41 -1.53
N GLY A 203 -6.52 -11.98 -0.55
CA GLY A 203 -6.07 -12.09 0.83
C GLY A 203 -6.12 -10.81 1.67
N ASP A 204 -6.85 -9.79 1.22
CA ASP A 204 -7.30 -8.68 2.07
C ASP A 204 -8.58 -9.10 2.81
N TRP A 205 -8.55 -9.11 4.13
CA TRP A 205 -9.71 -9.44 4.95
C TRP A 205 -10.11 -8.32 5.91
N ALA A 206 -9.55 -7.12 5.69
CA ALA A 206 -9.83 -5.97 6.53
C ALA A 206 -11.32 -5.61 6.53
N LEU A 207 -11.78 -5.04 7.65
CA LEU A 207 -13.15 -4.59 7.81
C LEU A 207 -13.41 -3.33 6.98
N ASP A 208 -14.68 -3.13 6.63
CA ASP A 208 -15.17 -1.94 5.90
C ASP A 208 -14.47 -1.69 4.55
N ARG A 209 -14.04 -2.77 3.89
CA ARG A 209 -13.51 -2.74 2.52
C ARG A 209 -14.41 -3.51 1.58
N ILE A 210 -14.69 -2.95 0.41
CA ILE A 210 -15.70 -3.46 -0.52
C ILE A 210 -15.42 -4.91 -0.94
N ILE A 211 -14.22 -5.25 -1.35
CA ILE A 211 -13.91 -6.61 -1.84
C ILE A 211 -14.03 -7.64 -0.72
N PRO A 212 -13.36 -7.50 0.44
CA PRO A 212 -13.59 -8.41 1.58
C PRO A 212 -15.04 -8.55 1.98
N ASP A 213 -15.81 -7.46 2.00
CA ASP A 213 -17.21 -7.48 2.40
C ASP A 213 -18.08 -8.21 1.35
N CYS A 214 -17.82 -8.01 0.05
CA CYS A 214 -18.45 -8.77 -1.02
C CYS A 214 -18.18 -10.27 -0.88
N ILE A 215 -16.91 -10.66 -0.74
CA ILE A 215 -16.53 -12.08 -0.64
C ILE A 215 -17.14 -12.74 0.59
N LYS A 216 -17.08 -12.09 1.76
CA LYS A 216 -17.72 -12.61 2.98
C LYS A 216 -19.22 -12.82 2.81
N ALA A 217 -19.92 -11.90 2.16
CA ALA A 217 -21.35 -12.03 1.88
C ALA A 217 -21.62 -13.20 0.92
N LEU A 218 -20.88 -13.32 -0.18
CA LEU A 218 -21.00 -14.40 -1.16
C LEU A 218 -20.71 -15.76 -0.55
N GLU A 219 -19.63 -15.90 0.23
CA GLU A 219 -19.32 -17.16 0.95
C GLU A 219 -20.41 -17.54 1.96
N ALA A 220 -21.11 -16.57 2.54
CA ALA A 220 -22.21 -16.79 3.48
C ALA A 220 -23.59 -16.99 2.77
N GLY A 221 -23.67 -16.90 1.45
CA GLY A 221 -24.92 -16.94 0.70
C GLY A 221 -25.87 -15.79 1.04
N LYS A 222 -25.32 -14.61 1.38
CA LYS A 222 -26.07 -13.40 1.76
C LYS A 222 -25.95 -12.31 0.69
N PRO A 223 -26.94 -11.41 0.57
CA PRO A 223 -26.80 -10.23 -0.27
C PRO A 223 -25.61 -9.36 0.15
N ILE A 224 -24.94 -8.77 -0.81
CA ILE A 224 -23.90 -7.77 -0.58
C ILE A 224 -24.59 -6.43 -0.27
N GLU A 225 -24.38 -5.92 0.91
CA GLU A 225 -25.00 -4.69 1.40
C GLU A 225 -24.10 -3.48 1.09
N ILE A 226 -24.58 -2.55 0.26
CA ILE A 226 -23.83 -1.37 -0.19
C ILE A 226 -24.39 -0.12 0.48
N ARG A 227 -23.52 0.59 1.23
CA ARG A 227 -23.90 1.82 1.96
C ARG A 227 -23.79 3.10 1.13
N SER A 228 -22.81 3.15 0.23
CA SER A 228 -22.51 4.33 -0.59
C SER A 228 -22.35 3.95 -2.07
N PRO A 229 -23.44 3.52 -2.75
CA PRO A 229 -23.38 2.93 -4.11
C PRO A 229 -22.77 3.87 -5.15
N LYS A 230 -23.01 5.18 -5.01
CA LYS A 230 -22.56 6.20 -5.97
C LYS A 230 -21.17 6.76 -5.69
N ALA A 231 -20.50 6.34 -4.62
CA ALA A 231 -19.16 6.83 -4.30
C ALA A 231 -18.15 6.35 -5.35
N ILE A 232 -17.40 7.28 -5.92
CA ILE A 232 -16.38 7.01 -6.94
C ILE A 232 -15.02 6.84 -6.24
N ARG A 233 -14.27 5.81 -6.62
CA ARG A 233 -12.94 5.51 -6.07
C ARG A 233 -11.97 5.08 -7.16
N PRO A 234 -10.67 5.38 -7.01
CA PRO A 234 -9.63 4.98 -7.95
C PRO A 234 -9.15 3.55 -7.64
N TRP A 235 -9.92 2.54 -8.07
CA TRP A 235 -9.60 1.14 -7.84
C TRP A 235 -8.39 0.68 -8.64
N GLN A 236 -7.47 -0.04 -8.01
CA GLN A 236 -6.32 -0.63 -8.70
C GLN A 236 -5.89 -1.93 -8.02
N HIS A 237 -5.36 -2.86 -8.80
CA HIS A 237 -4.80 -4.10 -8.27
C HIS A 237 -3.58 -3.82 -7.40
N VAL A 238 -3.34 -4.67 -6.38
CA VAL A 238 -2.23 -4.50 -5.43
C VAL A 238 -0.86 -4.46 -6.12
N LEU A 239 -0.68 -5.18 -7.19
CA LEU A 239 0.56 -5.23 -7.96
C LEU A 239 0.87 -3.91 -8.69
N GLU A 240 -0.13 -3.10 -9.01
CA GLU A 240 0.07 -1.79 -9.64
C GLU A 240 0.92 -0.85 -8.78
N PRO A 241 0.47 -0.42 -7.59
CA PRO A 241 1.28 0.47 -6.78
C PRO A 241 2.56 -0.20 -6.28
N LEU A 242 2.58 -1.53 -6.04
CA LEU A 242 3.79 -2.23 -5.63
C LEU A 242 4.87 -2.18 -6.70
N SER A 243 4.51 -2.38 -7.98
CA SER A 243 5.45 -2.22 -9.10
C SER A 243 6.05 -0.81 -9.15
N GLY A 244 5.20 0.20 -8.91
CA GLY A 244 5.63 1.60 -8.85
C GLY A 244 6.56 1.90 -7.68
N TYR A 245 6.28 1.37 -6.49
CA TYR A 245 7.15 1.54 -5.31
C TYR A 245 8.52 0.91 -5.53
N MET A 246 8.54 -0.28 -6.10
CA MET A 246 9.78 -1.00 -6.40
C MET A 246 10.59 -0.31 -7.51
N LEU A 247 9.95 0.16 -8.57
CA LEU A 247 10.61 0.93 -9.62
C LEU A 247 11.18 2.25 -9.07
N LEU A 248 10.41 2.94 -8.22
CA LEU A 248 10.88 4.17 -7.56
C LEU A 248 12.12 3.91 -6.70
N ALA A 249 12.12 2.84 -5.90
CA ALA A 249 13.28 2.48 -5.08
C ALA A 249 14.53 2.19 -5.93
N GLN A 250 14.39 1.48 -7.05
CA GLN A 250 15.48 1.25 -8.00
C GLN A 250 16.00 2.57 -8.63
N LYS A 251 15.09 3.45 -9.04
CA LYS A 251 15.47 4.78 -9.59
C LYS A 251 16.15 5.66 -8.54
N MET A 252 15.66 5.66 -7.30
CA MET A 252 16.27 6.38 -6.19
C MET A 252 17.66 5.85 -5.84
N TRP A 253 17.88 4.55 -5.97
CA TRP A 253 19.20 3.96 -5.77
C TRP A 253 20.22 4.43 -6.82
N ASN A 254 19.80 4.52 -8.07
CA ASN A 254 20.67 4.89 -9.20
C ASN A 254 20.83 6.41 -9.34
N GLU A 255 19.78 7.20 -9.08
CA GLU A 255 19.73 8.64 -9.19
C GLU A 255 19.11 9.25 -7.92
N PRO A 256 19.82 9.20 -6.76
CA PRO A 256 19.22 9.43 -5.43
C PRO A 256 18.70 10.84 -5.21
N VAL A 257 19.23 11.82 -5.89
CA VAL A 257 18.82 13.24 -5.77
C VAL A 257 17.58 13.55 -6.60
N LYS A 258 17.39 12.86 -7.71
CA LYS A 258 16.34 13.16 -8.70
C LYS A 258 14.96 12.69 -8.30
N TYR A 259 14.86 11.53 -7.65
CA TYR A 259 13.58 10.86 -7.38
C TYR A 259 13.11 10.94 -5.92
N CYS A 260 13.85 11.63 -5.04
CA CYS A 260 13.54 11.77 -3.61
C CYS A 260 12.42 12.81 -3.34
N GLU A 261 11.21 12.52 -3.83
CA GLU A 261 10.05 13.40 -3.74
C GLU A 261 8.77 12.63 -3.35
N GLY A 262 7.62 13.34 -3.38
CA GLY A 262 6.30 12.69 -3.33
C GLY A 262 5.88 12.16 -4.69
N TRP A 263 5.20 10.99 -4.74
CA TRP A 263 4.76 10.33 -5.96
C TRP A 263 3.36 9.76 -5.82
N ASN A 264 2.53 9.98 -6.83
CA ASN A 264 1.20 9.40 -6.92
C ASN A 264 1.18 8.15 -7.80
N PHE A 265 0.50 7.10 -7.31
CA PHE A 265 0.24 5.86 -8.05
C PHE A 265 -1.26 5.58 -8.05
N GLY A 266 -1.88 5.58 -9.19
CA GLY A 266 -3.33 5.41 -9.36
C GLY A 266 -3.66 4.63 -10.62
N PRO A 267 -4.92 4.23 -10.80
CA PRO A 267 -5.37 3.50 -11.98
C PRO A 267 -5.42 4.39 -13.22
N LYS A 268 -5.65 3.78 -14.37
CA LYS A 268 -6.01 4.48 -15.60
C LYS A 268 -7.31 5.26 -15.40
N ALA A 269 -7.47 6.38 -16.09
CA ALA A 269 -8.68 7.23 -15.97
C ALA A 269 -9.96 6.47 -16.31
N GLU A 270 -9.93 5.56 -17.28
CA GLU A 270 -11.05 4.71 -17.67
C GLU A 270 -11.42 3.64 -16.62
N SER A 271 -10.56 3.37 -15.64
CA SER A 271 -10.81 2.44 -14.54
C SER A 271 -11.49 3.08 -13.32
N ILE A 272 -11.84 4.35 -13.42
CA ILE A 272 -12.55 5.07 -12.35
C ILE A 272 -14.01 4.71 -12.41
N THR A 273 -14.53 4.08 -11.36
CA THR A 273 -15.89 3.60 -11.29
C THR A 273 -16.48 3.73 -9.88
N ASN A 274 -17.78 3.55 -9.75
CA ASN A 274 -18.47 3.65 -8.45
C ASN A 274 -18.50 2.30 -7.72
N VAL A 275 -18.86 2.35 -6.45
CA VAL A 275 -18.90 1.16 -5.56
C VAL A 275 -19.90 0.12 -6.04
N TRP A 276 -21.06 0.54 -6.56
CA TRP A 276 -22.09 -0.38 -7.06
C TRP A 276 -21.60 -1.19 -8.25
N ASP A 277 -20.95 -0.54 -9.21
CA ASP A 277 -20.45 -1.22 -10.41
C ASP A 277 -19.32 -2.21 -10.05
N VAL A 278 -18.41 -1.84 -9.14
CA VAL A 278 -17.39 -2.77 -8.63
C VAL A 278 -18.02 -4.01 -7.99
N ALA A 279 -19.04 -3.83 -7.13
CA ALA A 279 -19.71 -4.96 -6.50
C ALA A 279 -20.49 -5.82 -7.53
N SER A 280 -21.05 -5.21 -8.57
CA SER A 280 -21.68 -5.93 -9.68
C SER A 280 -20.67 -6.79 -10.44
N MET A 281 -19.51 -6.23 -10.79
CA MET A 281 -18.41 -6.97 -11.43
C MET A 281 -17.93 -8.15 -10.57
N VAL A 282 -17.87 -7.97 -9.23
CA VAL A 282 -17.53 -9.08 -8.31
C VAL A 282 -18.54 -10.21 -8.41
N ILE A 283 -19.86 -9.92 -8.41
CA ILE A 283 -20.92 -10.94 -8.55
C ILE A 283 -20.82 -11.66 -9.91
N GLU A 284 -20.63 -10.92 -11.00
CA GLU A 284 -20.48 -11.48 -12.34
C GLU A 284 -19.32 -12.47 -12.43
N ASN A 285 -18.15 -12.07 -11.90
CA ASN A 285 -16.97 -12.94 -11.90
C ASN A 285 -17.07 -14.10 -10.89
N TYR A 286 -17.77 -13.91 -9.77
CA TYR A 286 -18.00 -14.97 -8.78
C TYR A 286 -18.99 -16.02 -9.31
N GLY A 287 -19.98 -15.57 -10.11
CA GLY A 287 -21.00 -16.40 -10.77
C GLY A 287 -22.33 -16.48 -10.05
N SER A 288 -22.49 -15.85 -8.89
CA SER A 288 -23.74 -15.79 -8.12
C SER A 288 -23.70 -14.66 -7.09
N GLY A 289 -24.84 -14.20 -6.63
CA GLY A 289 -24.98 -13.20 -5.58
C GLY A 289 -26.04 -12.15 -5.91
N GLU A 290 -26.36 -11.31 -4.92
CA GLU A 290 -27.31 -10.21 -5.04
C GLU A 290 -26.76 -8.96 -4.37
N LEU A 291 -27.08 -7.78 -4.91
CA LEU A 291 -26.80 -6.47 -4.30
C LEU A 291 -28.02 -5.95 -3.55
N LYS A 292 -27.75 -5.29 -2.42
CA LYS A 292 -28.76 -4.60 -1.64
C LYS A 292 -28.27 -3.19 -1.30
N ASP A 293 -29.00 -2.18 -1.73
CA ASP A 293 -28.74 -0.78 -1.39
C ASP A 293 -29.17 -0.51 0.06
N LEU A 294 -28.23 -0.12 0.90
CA LEU A 294 -28.42 0.32 2.28
C LEU A 294 -28.01 1.77 2.50
N SER A 295 -28.06 2.59 1.46
CA SER A 295 -27.78 4.02 1.58
C SER A 295 -28.72 4.68 2.58
N ALA A 296 -28.17 5.42 3.54
CA ALA A 296 -28.92 6.16 4.55
C ALA A 296 -28.64 7.66 4.43
N PRO A 297 -29.66 8.53 4.62
CA PRO A 297 -29.50 9.99 4.55
C PRO A 297 -28.48 10.56 5.54
N ASP A 298 -28.35 9.94 6.72
CA ASP A 298 -27.51 10.39 7.85
C ASP A 298 -26.21 9.62 7.99
N ALA A 299 -25.69 9.00 6.91
CA ALA A 299 -24.43 8.27 6.93
C ALA A 299 -23.24 9.21 7.25
N LEU A 300 -22.22 8.68 7.91
CA LEU A 300 -20.94 9.39 8.13
C LEU A 300 -20.41 9.93 6.81
N HIS A 301 -19.84 11.14 6.86
CA HIS A 301 -19.27 11.78 5.67
C HIS A 301 -18.20 10.88 5.03
N GLU A 302 -18.48 10.43 3.82
CA GLU A 302 -17.48 9.80 2.94
C GLU A 302 -17.30 10.69 1.72
N ALA A 303 -16.06 10.99 1.38
CA ALA A 303 -15.75 11.76 0.17
C ALA A 303 -16.39 11.10 -1.06
N LYS A 304 -17.10 11.87 -1.88
CA LYS A 304 -17.78 11.35 -3.09
C LYS A 304 -16.79 11.14 -4.23
N LEU A 305 -15.78 12.00 -4.31
CA LEU A 305 -14.79 11.98 -5.39
C LEU A 305 -13.38 12.17 -4.82
N LEU A 306 -12.49 11.25 -5.15
CA LEU A 306 -11.07 11.34 -4.84
C LEU A 306 -10.29 10.61 -5.94
N MET A 307 -9.44 11.33 -6.65
CA MET A 307 -8.62 10.81 -7.75
C MET A 307 -7.20 11.34 -7.63
N LEU A 308 -6.23 10.60 -8.15
CA LEU A 308 -4.83 11.01 -8.23
C LEU A 308 -4.45 11.34 -9.68
N ASP A 309 -3.73 12.44 -9.88
CA ASP A 309 -2.99 12.69 -11.12
C ASP A 309 -1.68 11.89 -11.06
N ILE A 310 -1.47 11.00 -12.03
CA ILE A 310 -0.29 10.14 -12.14
C ILE A 310 0.68 10.59 -13.23
N SER A 311 0.47 11.78 -13.80
CA SER A 311 1.29 12.30 -14.90
C SER A 311 2.78 12.35 -14.53
N LYS A 312 3.12 12.69 -13.29
CA LYS A 312 4.50 12.70 -12.81
C LYS A 312 5.11 11.30 -12.85
N ALA A 313 4.44 10.30 -12.32
CA ALA A 313 4.91 8.92 -12.36
C ALA A 313 5.08 8.43 -13.81
N LYS A 314 4.13 8.75 -14.68
CA LYS A 314 4.20 8.38 -16.09
C LYS A 314 5.39 9.02 -16.82
N PHE A 315 5.55 10.34 -16.74
CA PHE A 315 6.53 11.05 -17.55
C PHE A 315 7.94 11.09 -16.95
N GLN A 316 8.07 11.07 -15.64
CA GLN A 316 9.39 11.19 -14.99
C GLN A 316 9.94 9.85 -14.50
N LEU A 317 9.07 8.95 -14.01
CA LEU A 317 9.47 7.64 -13.52
C LEU A 317 9.40 6.56 -14.62
N GLY A 318 8.56 6.77 -15.65
CA GLY A 318 8.27 5.78 -16.68
C GLY A 318 7.33 4.67 -16.20
N TRP A 319 6.56 4.95 -15.14
CA TRP A 319 5.55 4.02 -14.61
C TRP A 319 4.15 4.42 -15.08
N GLU A 320 3.39 3.45 -15.53
CA GLU A 320 1.95 3.59 -15.76
C GLU A 320 1.22 2.29 -15.37
N PRO A 321 -0.05 2.39 -14.95
CA PRO A 321 -0.84 1.22 -14.61
C PRO A 321 -1.07 0.33 -15.84
N ARG A 322 -1.04 -0.98 -15.63
CA ARG A 322 -1.13 -2.00 -16.70
C ARG A 322 -2.55 -2.48 -16.90
N MET A 323 -3.27 -2.72 -15.80
CA MET A 323 -4.60 -3.33 -15.82
C MET A 323 -5.72 -2.28 -15.90
N ASN A 324 -6.83 -2.64 -16.51
CA ASN A 324 -8.12 -1.98 -16.36
C ASN A 324 -8.88 -2.57 -15.16
N ILE A 325 -10.06 -2.02 -14.83
CA ILE A 325 -10.82 -2.44 -13.66
C ILE A 325 -11.37 -3.87 -13.80
N ASP A 326 -11.79 -4.28 -15.00
CA ASP A 326 -12.32 -5.62 -15.25
C ASP A 326 -11.24 -6.68 -15.02
N GLU A 327 -10.04 -6.47 -15.55
CA GLU A 327 -8.87 -7.33 -15.33
C GLU A 327 -8.52 -7.41 -13.83
N CYS A 328 -8.54 -6.27 -13.12
CA CYS A 328 -8.31 -6.23 -11.68
C CYS A 328 -9.32 -7.07 -10.90
N ILE A 329 -10.62 -6.89 -11.16
CA ILE A 329 -11.68 -7.61 -10.44
C ILE A 329 -11.63 -9.10 -10.77
N GLN A 330 -11.38 -9.45 -12.04
CA GLN A 330 -11.27 -10.85 -12.46
C GLN A 330 -10.15 -11.57 -11.69
N LEU A 331 -8.94 -11.01 -11.62
CA LEU A 331 -7.83 -11.60 -10.87
C LEU A 331 -8.17 -11.73 -9.38
N VAL A 332 -8.69 -10.68 -8.78
CA VAL A 332 -9.03 -10.68 -7.36
C VAL A 332 -10.07 -11.74 -7.04
N VAL A 333 -11.15 -11.84 -7.82
CA VAL A 333 -12.20 -12.84 -7.59
C VAL A 333 -11.69 -14.27 -7.85
N ASP A 334 -10.84 -14.47 -8.87
CA ASP A 334 -10.20 -15.76 -9.14
C ASP A 334 -9.38 -16.23 -7.93
N TRP A 335 -8.57 -15.37 -7.33
CA TRP A 335 -7.84 -15.67 -6.10
C TRP A 335 -8.77 -16.14 -4.97
N TYR A 336 -9.88 -15.40 -4.71
CA TYR A 336 -10.82 -15.75 -3.65
C TYR A 336 -11.65 -17.01 -3.93
N LYS A 337 -11.80 -17.42 -5.18
CA LYS A 337 -12.43 -18.71 -5.52
C LYS A 337 -11.51 -19.89 -5.28
N ARG A 338 -10.19 -19.69 -5.37
CA ARG A 338 -9.18 -20.76 -5.36
C ARG A 338 -8.43 -20.92 -4.03
N TYR A 339 -8.35 -19.88 -3.21
CA TYR A 339 -7.47 -19.83 -2.02
C TYR A 339 -7.70 -20.93 -0.97
N LYS A 340 -8.88 -21.58 -0.95
CA LYS A 340 -9.20 -22.68 -0.02
C LYS A 340 -8.67 -24.03 -0.49
N GLU A 341 -8.46 -24.20 -1.78
CA GLU A 341 -8.16 -25.48 -2.41
C GLU A 341 -6.74 -25.54 -2.95
N GLU A 342 -6.10 -24.39 -3.18
CA GLU A 342 -4.80 -24.28 -3.80
C GLU A 342 -3.74 -23.64 -2.90
N ASP A 343 -2.46 -23.83 -3.25
CA ASP A 343 -1.35 -23.16 -2.60
C ASP A 343 -1.40 -21.64 -2.84
N VAL A 344 -1.68 -20.88 -1.79
CA VAL A 344 -1.84 -19.42 -1.87
C VAL A 344 -0.55 -18.72 -2.30
N TYR A 345 0.62 -19.25 -1.93
CA TYR A 345 1.88 -18.69 -2.43
C TYR A 345 1.98 -18.84 -3.95
N GLY A 346 1.63 -20.02 -4.47
CA GLY A 346 1.55 -20.29 -5.91
C GLY A 346 0.55 -19.39 -6.63
N LEU A 347 -0.62 -19.12 -6.05
CA LEU A 347 -1.61 -18.18 -6.59
C LEU A 347 -1.04 -16.77 -6.70
N CYS A 348 -0.34 -16.30 -5.67
CA CYS A 348 0.31 -14.99 -5.72
C CYS A 348 1.38 -14.92 -6.82
N LEU A 349 2.16 -15.97 -7.02
CA LEU A 349 3.16 -16.02 -8.10
C LEU A 349 2.51 -16.05 -9.49
N GLU A 350 1.40 -16.76 -9.64
CA GLU A 350 0.63 -16.77 -10.90
C GLU A 350 0.16 -15.36 -11.26
N GLU A 351 -0.42 -14.62 -10.30
CA GLU A 351 -0.86 -13.24 -10.53
C GLU A 351 0.31 -12.30 -10.83
N ILE A 352 1.42 -12.40 -10.09
CA ILE A 352 2.62 -11.60 -10.37
C ILE A 352 3.12 -11.89 -11.79
N ASN A 353 3.19 -13.15 -12.22
CA ASN A 353 3.61 -13.50 -13.57
C ASN A 353 2.66 -12.98 -14.66
N LYS A 354 1.35 -13.06 -14.44
CA LYS A 354 0.34 -12.46 -15.35
C LYS A 354 0.49 -10.94 -15.43
N PHE A 355 0.79 -10.28 -14.31
CA PHE A 355 0.97 -8.83 -14.25
C PHE A 355 2.21 -8.35 -15.03
N ILE A 356 3.30 -9.09 -14.97
CA ILE A 356 4.56 -8.68 -15.62
C ILE A 356 4.64 -9.08 -17.11
N GLY A 357 3.74 -9.96 -17.57
CA GLY A 357 3.54 -10.26 -18.99
C GLY A 357 4.25 -11.39 -19.57
#